data_f4d17bccc87dabb75f6ca1816be57432
#
_entry.id   f4d17bccc87dabb75f6ca1816be57432
#
_cell.length_a   1.000
_cell.length_b   1.000
_cell.length_c   1.000
_cell.angle_alpha   90.00
_cell.angle_beta   90.00
_cell.angle_gamma   90.00
#
_symmetry.space_group_name_H-M   'P 1'
#
loop_
_entity.id
_entity.type
_entity.pdbx_description
1 polymer ?
#
loop_
_entity_poly.entity_id
_entity_poly.type
_entity_poly.pdbx_seq_one_letter_code
_entity_poly.pdbx_strand_id
1 'polypeptide(L)'
;QMGGMNGNETAVRLNQKGYQGVLVQCSGIFMPTPETIKISPYRYLLKQDTREKTVSEMKEILSQMVARKMCYEIEGSYLREKMYFRVADVVYFTHHPKGSVLHLNSEKAKNYQKGKIIVPYDFEQLLELLELLDFSVPHNSYMVNLRYVSNFNPKTEFFIVDGKQLPMSRGKKEAFLNDLAKYIRKKYKEKFK
;
A
#
# COMPACT_ATOMS: atom_id res chain seq x y z
N GLN A 1 -5.97 -34.61 -4.36
CA GLN A 1 -4.49 -34.63 -4.30
C GLN A 1 -4.00 -34.05 -5.62
N MET A 2 -3.03 -33.14 -5.54
CA MET A 2 -2.38 -32.61 -6.74
C MET A 2 -1.37 -33.64 -7.24
N GLY A 3 -1.38 -33.97 -8.55
CA GLY A 3 -0.33 -34.78 -9.17
C GLY A 3 0.97 -33.97 -9.21
N GLY A 4 2.01 -34.40 -8.53
CA GLY A 4 3.30 -33.72 -8.45
C GLY A 4 3.62 -33.19 -7.03
N MET A 5 4.39 -32.11 -6.96
CA MET A 5 4.85 -31.50 -5.70
C MET A 5 3.65 -30.92 -4.91
N ASN A 6 3.52 -31.27 -3.65
CA ASN A 6 2.47 -30.75 -2.78
C ASN A 6 2.81 -29.35 -2.24
N GLY A 7 1.82 -28.68 -1.60
CA GLY A 7 1.98 -27.31 -1.09
C GLY A 7 3.07 -27.17 -0.02
N ASN A 8 3.25 -28.17 0.83
CA ASN A 8 4.32 -28.17 1.85
C ASN A 8 5.72 -28.28 1.21
N GLU A 9 5.89 -29.18 0.25
CA GLU A 9 7.15 -29.33 -0.50
C GLU A 9 7.47 -28.05 -1.28
N THR A 10 6.48 -27.42 -1.89
CA THR A 10 6.63 -26.13 -2.59
C THR A 10 7.13 -25.06 -1.63
N ALA A 11 6.53 -24.96 -0.45
CA ALA A 11 6.91 -23.98 0.55
C ALA A 11 8.31 -24.19 1.10
N VAL A 12 8.70 -25.45 1.36
CA VAL A 12 10.09 -25.80 1.76
C VAL A 12 11.09 -25.35 0.70
N ARG A 13 10.82 -25.61 -0.58
CA ARG A 13 11.72 -25.18 -1.67
C ARG A 13 11.80 -23.67 -1.82
N LEU A 14 10.70 -22.96 -1.62
CA LEU A 14 10.70 -21.49 -1.62
C LEU A 14 11.59 -20.94 -0.50
N ASN A 15 11.43 -21.48 0.72
CA ASN A 15 12.25 -21.08 1.87
C ASN A 15 13.75 -21.41 1.63
N GLN A 16 14.07 -22.57 1.09
CA GLN A 16 15.46 -22.95 0.73
C GLN A 16 16.07 -22.02 -0.33
N LYS A 17 15.27 -21.47 -1.22
CA LYS A 17 15.70 -20.47 -2.23
C LYS A 17 15.74 -19.04 -1.68
N GLY A 18 15.53 -18.84 -0.38
CA GLY A 18 15.57 -17.52 0.24
C GLY A 18 14.37 -16.63 -0.10
N TYR A 19 13.21 -17.19 -0.43
CA TYR A 19 12.01 -16.42 -0.71
C TYR A 19 11.64 -15.56 0.48
N GLN A 20 11.55 -14.25 0.28
CA GLN A 20 11.25 -13.26 1.32
C GLN A 20 9.79 -12.77 1.29
N GLY A 21 8.96 -13.32 0.41
CA GLY A 21 7.55 -12.97 0.30
C GLY A 21 6.70 -13.59 1.41
N VAL A 22 5.44 -13.18 1.49
CA VAL A 22 4.47 -13.75 2.42
C VAL A 22 3.92 -15.07 1.86
N LEU A 23 4.05 -16.13 2.65
CA LEU A 23 3.53 -17.45 2.31
C LEU A 23 2.17 -17.64 2.98
N VAL A 24 1.13 -17.79 2.18
CA VAL A 24 -0.22 -18.13 2.64
C VAL A 24 -0.56 -19.53 2.15
N GLN A 25 -0.91 -20.42 3.06
CA GLN A 25 -1.30 -21.78 2.71
C GLN A 25 -2.83 -21.90 2.68
N CYS A 26 -3.38 -22.38 1.56
CA CYS A 26 -4.79 -22.67 1.40
C CYS A 26 -5.01 -24.18 1.31
N SER A 27 -5.76 -24.77 2.26
CA SER A 27 -5.93 -26.22 2.38
C SER A 27 -7.40 -26.61 2.58
N GLY A 28 -7.76 -27.83 2.14
CA GLY A 28 -9.02 -28.49 2.51
C GLY A 28 -8.97 -29.20 3.86
N ILE A 29 -7.80 -29.27 4.50
CA ILE A 29 -7.60 -29.93 5.81
C ILE A 29 -7.82 -28.89 6.90
N PHE A 30 -8.71 -29.20 7.87
CA PHE A 30 -9.11 -28.27 8.92
C PHE A 30 -7.96 -27.90 9.87
N MET A 31 -7.07 -28.82 10.18
CA MET A 31 -5.93 -28.59 11.08
C MET A 31 -4.62 -28.58 10.30
N PRO A 32 -3.70 -27.61 10.56
CA PRO A 32 -2.35 -27.67 10.02
C PRO A 32 -1.64 -28.95 10.46
N THR A 33 -0.93 -29.60 9.54
CA THR A 33 -0.08 -30.74 9.86
C THR A 33 1.24 -30.28 10.52
N PRO A 34 1.97 -31.17 11.22
CA PRO A 34 3.29 -30.84 11.75
C PRO A 34 4.26 -30.29 10.69
N GLU A 35 4.18 -30.77 9.45
CA GLU A 35 4.97 -30.30 8.30
C GLU A 35 4.58 -28.86 7.94
N THR A 36 3.28 -28.54 7.95
CA THR A 36 2.78 -27.17 7.72
C THR A 36 3.28 -26.21 8.79
N ILE A 37 3.28 -26.64 10.06
CA ILE A 37 3.79 -25.82 11.18
C ILE A 37 5.28 -25.52 11.02
N LYS A 38 6.09 -26.49 10.59
CA LYS A 38 7.54 -26.31 10.33
C LYS A 38 7.83 -25.27 9.22
N ILE A 39 6.92 -25.14 8.26
CA ILE A 39 7.04 -24.16 7.17
C ILE A 39 6.75 -22.73 7.67
N SER A 40 6.04 -22.60 8.79
CA SER A 40 5.61 -21.32 9.38
C SER A 40 4.95 -20.39 8.36
N PRO A 41 3.85 -20.82 7.70
CA PRO A 41 3.13 -19.95 6.80
C PRO A 41 2.59 -18.74 7.58
N TYR A 42 2.57 -17.59 6.93
CA TYR A 42 2.05 -16.37 7.53
C TYR A 42 0.56 -16.51 7.94
N ARG A 43 -0.22 -17.23 7.11
CA ARG A 43 -1.63 -17.53 7.37
C ARG A 43 -1.99 -18.88 6.76
N TYR A 44 -2.94 -19.55 7.41
CA TYR A 44 -3.54 -20.80 6.94
C TYR A 44 -5.01 -20.55 6.65
N LEU A 45 -5.43 -20.74 5.39
CA LEU A 45 -6.80 -20.54 4.94
C LEU A 45 -7.44 -21.90 4.63
N LEU A 46 -8.73 -22.04 4.94
CA LEU A 46 -9.50 -23.24 4.63
C LEU A 46 -10.25 -23.06 3.31
N LYS A 47 -10.18 -24.06 2.42
CA LYS A 47 -10.90 -24.03 1.13
C LYS A 47 -12.42 -24.06 1.29
N GLN A 48 -12.93 -24.57 2.42
CA GLN A 48 -14.35 -24.64 2.76
C GLN A 48 -14.87 -23.40 3.50
N ASP A 49 -14.04 -22.44 3.81
CA ASP A 49 -14.49 -21.17 4.38
C ASP A 49 -15.39 -20.42 3.39
N THR A 50 -16.34 -19.64 3.91
CA THR A 50 -17.19 -18.81 3.07
C THR A 50 -16.36 -17.77 2.30
N ARG A 51 -16.91 -17.30 1.17
CA ARG A 51 -16.25 -16.27 0.35
C ARG A 51 -15.98 -14.99 1.16
N GLU A 52 -16.94 -14.57 2.00
CA GLU A 52 -16.84 -13.38 2.84
C GLU A 52 -15.68 -13.51 3.84
N LYS A 53 -15.56 -14.69 4.49
CA LYS A 53 -14.47 -14.96 5.43
C LYS A 53 -13.11 -14.97 4.71
N THR A 54 -13.02 -15.65 3.58
CA THR A 54 -11.78 -15.67 2.76
C THR A 54 -11.36 -14.27 2.33
N VAL A 55 -12.31 -13.45 1.85
CA VAL A 55 -12.03 -12.05 1.47
C VAL A 55 -11.58 -11.22 2.67
N SER A 56 -12.21 -11.39 3.85
CA SER A 56 -11.80 -10.70 5.08
C SER A 56 -10.38 -11.06 5.49
N GLU A 57 -10.03 -12.35 5.51
CA GLU A 57 -8.69 -12.82 5.82
C GLU A 57 -7.65 -12.30 4.81
N MET A 58 -7.97 -12.31 3.51
CA MET A 58 -7.08 -11.78 2.48
C MET A 58 -6.86 -10.28 2.62
N LYS A 59 -7.90 -9.50 2.95
CA LYS A 59 -7.76 -8.06 3.24
C LYS A 59 -6.85 -7.81 4.44
N GLU A 60 -6.97 -8.61 5.49
CA GLU A 60 -6.08 -8.52 6.66
C GLU A 60 -4.62 -8.85 6.29
N ILE A 61 -4.40 -9.94 5.53
CA ILE A 61 -3.06 -10.32 5.05
C ILE A 61 -2.45 -9.19 4.23
N LEU A 62 -3.19 -8.65 3.25
CA LEU A 62 -2.72 -7.56 2.39
C LEU A 62 -2.41 -6.29 3.20
N SER A 63 -3.28 -5.91 4.14
CA SER A 63 -3.04 -4.74 5.00
C SER A 63 -1.77 -4.89 5.84
N GLN A 64 -1.49 -6.09 6.35
CA GLN A 64 -0.26 -6.36 7.11
C GLN A 64 0.99 -6.43 6.23
N MET A 65 0.87 -6.93 4.99
CA MET A 65 1.96 -6.88 4.00
C MET A 65 2.36 -5.43 3.71
N VAL A 66 1.37 -4.58 3.51
CA VAL A 66 1.57 -3.13 3.32
C VAL A 66 2.22 -2.49 4.55
N ALA A 67 1.74 -2.82 5.76
CA ALA A 67 2.31 -2.34 7.02
C ALA A 67 3.77 -2.79 7.22
N ARG A 68 4.14 -4.00 6.77
CA ARG A 68 5.52 -4.52 6.83
C ARG A 68 6.46 -3.94 5.76
N LYS A 69 6.05 -2.89 5.03
CA LYS A 69 6.85 -2.23 3.98
C LYS A 69 7.28 -3.16 2.84
N MET A 70 6.50 -4.18 2.54
CA MET A 70 6.73 -4.96 1.33
C MET A 70 6.48 -4.03 0.14
N CYS A 71 7.51 -3.91 -0.72
CA CYS A 71 7.63 -2.90 -1.77
C CYS A 71 6.42 -2.91 -2.71
N TYR A 72 5.45 -2.04 -2.45
CA TYR A 72 4.44 -1.74 -3.43
C TYR A 72 5.06 -0.74 -4.41
N GLU A 73 5.17 -1.14 -5.66
CA GLU A 73 5.74 -0.30 -6.71
C GLU A 73 4.64 0.11 -7.69
N ILE A 74 4.74 1.31 -8.19
CA ILE A 74 3.87 1.84 -9.24
C ILE A 74 4.70 2.12 -10.48
N GLU A 75 4.21 1.62 -11.63
CA GLU A 75 4.81 1.92 -12.92
C GLU A 75 4.57 3.40 -13.28
N GLY A 76 5.62 4.07 -13.69
CA GLY A 76 5.57 5.44 -14.18
C GLY A 76 6.55 5.65 -15.33
N SER A 77 6.46 6.79 -15.98
CA SER A 77 7.37 7.21 -17.04
C SER A 77 8.16 8.45 -16.61
N TYR A 78 9.47 8.38 -16.72
CA TYR A 78 10.38 9.50 -16.53
C TYR A 78 11.28 9.66 -17.77
N LEU A 79 11.30 10.84 -18.37
CA LEU A 79 12.03 11.11 -19.62
C LEU A 79 11.73 10.11 -20.76
N ARG A 80 10.47 9.66 -20.84
CA ARG A 80 9.93 8.64 -21.77
C ARG A 80 10.39 7.20 -21.50
N GLU A 81 11.14 6.95 -20.45
CA GLU A 81 11.52 5.60 -20.01
C GLU A 81 10.54 5.10 -18.95
N LYS A 82 10.16 3.81 -19.04
CA LYS A 82 9.35 3.15 -18.03
C LYS A 82 10.20 2.80 -16.82
N MET A 83 9.71 3.11 -15.65
CA MET A 83 10.38 2.87 -14.37
C MET A 83 9.36 2.47 -13.30
N TYR A 84 9.84 1.83 -12.25
CA TYR A 84 9.04 1.48 -11.08
C TYR A 84 9.44 2.32 -9.89
N PHE A 85 8.45 2.87 -9.20
CA PHE A 85 8.63 3.76 -8.05
C PHE A 85 7.97 3.16 -6.82
N ARG A 86 8.70 3.05 -5.73
CA ARG A 86 8.15 2.56 -4.47
C ARG A 86 7.09 3.55 -3.95
N VAL A 87 5.88 3.07 -3.76
CA VAL A 87 4.77 3.91 -3.27
C VAL A 87 5.05 4.49 -1.87
N ALA A 88 5.88 3.81 -1.08
CA ALA A 88 6.37 4.33 0.21
C ALA A 88 7.18 5.63 0.10
N ASP A 89 7.79 5.90 -1.06
CA ASP A 89 8.56 7.11 -1.32
C ASP A 89 7.72 8.24 -1.97
N VAL A 90 6.46 7.92 -2.33
CA VAL A 90 5.52 8.89 -2.93
C VAL A 90 4.89 9.75 -1.86
N VAL A 91 5.01 11.06 -2.02
CA VAL A 91 4.44 12.07 -1.10
C VAL A 91 3.03 12.46 -1.51
N TYR A 92 2.82 12.77 -2.79
CA TYR A 92 1.52 13.12 -3.34
C TYR A 92 1.50 12.94 -4.87
N PHE A 93 0.29 12.91 -5.42
CA PHE A 93 0.05 12.99 -6.86
C PHE A 93 -0.65 14.31 -7.22
N THR A 94 -0.41 14.80 -8.45
CA THR A 94 -1.16 15.91 -9.06
C THR A 94 -1.72 15.48 -10.40
N HIS A 95 -2.78 16.15 -10.86
CA HIS A 95 -3.39 15.85 -12.17
C HIS A 95 -2.44 16.10 -13.34
N HIS A 96 -2.56 15.25 -14.35
CA HIS A 96 -1.92 15.39 -15.64
C HIS A 96 -2.85 14.90 -16.76
N PRO A 97 -2.82 15.47 -17.99
CA PRO A 97 -3.68 15.03 -19.09
C PRO A 97 -3.56 13.55 -19.47
N LYS A 98 -2.44 12.91 -19.12
CA LYS A 98 -2.17 11.47 -19.38
C LYS A 98 -2.20 10.64 -18.12
N GLY A 99 -2.95 11.04 -17.09
CA GLY A 99 -3.02 10.36 -15.79
C GLY A 99 -2.65 11.27 -14.62
N SER A 100 -1.55 10.99 -13.91
CA SER A 100 -1.11 11.80 -12.76
C SER A 100 0.39 12.01 -12.77
N VAL A 101 0.85 13.12 -12.18
CA VAL A 101 2.27 13.33 -11.85
C VAL A 101 2.53 12.81 -10.45
N LEU A 102 3.50 11.93 -10.31
CA LEU A 102 3.97 11.38 -9.06
C LEU A 102 5.06 12.31 -8.47
N HIS A 103 4.92 12.67 -7.21
CA HIS A 103 5.89 13.47 -6.47
C HIS A 103 6.52 12.64 -5.35
N LEU A 104 7.84 12.45 -5.45
CA LEU A 104 8.64 11.71 -4.46
C LEU A 104 9.01 12.62 -3.28
N ASN A 105 9.39 11.98 -2.17
CA ASN A 105 9.97 12.69 -1.02
C ASN A 105 11.25 13.45 -1.41
N SER A 106 11.62 14.43 -0.59
CA SER A 106 12.72 15.36 -0.88
C SER A 106 14.06 14.67 -1.12
N GLU A 107 14.31 13.52 -0.51
CA GLU A 107 15.53 12.72 -0.71
C GLU A 107 15.56 12.07 -2.10
N LYS A 108 14.49 11.36 -2.47
CA LYS A 108 14.39 10.63 -3.74
C LYS A 108 14.19 11.56 -4.94
N ALA A 109 13.49 12.68 -4.75
CA ALA A 109 13.27 13.69 -5.79
C ALA A 109 14.56 14.26 -6.38
N LYS A 110 15.68 14.24 -5.64
CA LYS A 110 17.00 14.71 -6.12
C LYS A 110 17.45 13.96 -7.38
N ASN A 111 17.05 12.72 -7.56
CA ASN A 111 17.43 11.89 -8.71
C ASN A 111 16.55 12.15 -9.96
N TYR A 112 15.46 12.92 -9.82
CA TYR A 112 14.45 13.09 -10.87
C TYR A 112 14.16 14.59 -11.16
N GLN A 113 15.21 15.43 -11.18
CA GLN A 113 15.06 16.88 -11.33
C GLN A 113 14.81 17.35 -12.77
N LYS A 114 15.13 16.52 -13.78
CA LYS A 114 15.09 16.91 -15.19
C LYS A 114 13.70 16.80 -15.83
N GLY A 115 12.72 16.26 -15.13
CA GLY A 115 11.39 16.04 -15.70
C GLY A 115 10.32 15.65 -14.66
N LYS A 116 9.11 15.43 -15.15
CA LYS A 116 8.01 14.92 -14.34
C LYS A 116 7.94 13.40 -14.44
N ILE A 117 7.62 12.75 -13.33
CA ILE A 117 7.28 11.33 -13.32
C ILE A 117 5.79 11.21 -13.56
N ILE A 118 5.39 10.61 -14.68
CA ILE A 118 3.99 10.47 -15.08
C ILE A 118 3.56 9.03 -14.87
N VAL A 119 2.48 8.81 -14.12
CA VAL A 119 1.82 7.51 -13.98
C VAL A 119 0.53 7.50 -14.82
N PRO A 120 0.20 6.38 -15.51
CA PRO A 120 -0.92 6.31 -16.44
C PRO A 120 -2.29 6.12 -15.74
N TYR A 121 -2.44 6.62 -14.52
CA TYR A 121 -3.63 6.48 -13.68
C TYR A 121 -4.14 7.85 -13.26
N ASP A 122 -5.45 8.09 -13.36
CA ASP A 122 -6.11 9.22 -12.74
C ASP A 122 -6.30 9.01 -11.22
N PHE A 123 -6.93 9.97 -10.52
CA PHE A 123 -7.10 9.87 -9.07
C PHE A 123 -8.08 8.78 -8.64
N GLU A 124 -9.09 8.48 -9.44
CA GLU A 124 -10.06 7.43 -9.15
C GLU A 124 -9.40 6.06 -9.23
N GLN A 125 -8.69 5.81 -10.31
CA GLN A 125 -7.88 4.59 -10.51
C GLN A 125 -6.78 4.45 -9.44
N LEU A 126 -6.13 5.57 -9.06
CA LEU A 126 -5.12 5.55 -7.99
C LEU A 126 -5.74 5.23 -6.63
N LEU A 127 -6.94 5.72 -6.31
CA LEU A 127 -7.64 5.40 -5.07
C LEU A 127 -7.97 3.92 -4.98
N GLU A 128 -8.44 3.32 -6.07
CA GLU A 128 -8.69 1.88 -6.14
C GLU A 128 -7.37 1.07 -6.01
N LEU A 129 -6.34 1.45 -6.79
CA LEU A 129 -5.04 0.77 -6.79
C LEU A 129 -4.35 0.85 -5.43
N LEU A 130 -4.51 1.96 -4.71
CA LEU A 130 -3.85 2.27 -3.44
C LEU A 130 -4.82 2.20 -2.25
N GLU A 131 -5.97 1.50 -2.38
CA GLU A 131 -7.03 1.41 -1.36
C GLU A 131 -6.50 0.96 0.01
N LEU A 132 -5.53 0.05 0.03
CA LEU A 132 -4.92 -0.46 1.26
C LEU A 132 -3.82 0.44 1.82
N LEU A 133 -3.46 1.47 1.10
CA LEU A 133 -2.41 2.43 1.47
C LEU A 133 -3.05 3.71 1.97
N ASP A 134 -2.37 4.36 2.88
CA ASP A 134 -2.89 5.51 3.61
C ASP A 134 -2.83 6.80 2.72
N PHE A 135 -3.61 6.84 1.62
CA PHE A 135 -3.78 8.00 0.76
C PHE A 135 -5.15 8.65 0.97
N SER A 136 -5.22 9.98 0.75
CA SER A 136 -6.46 10.76 0.82
C SER A 136 -6.43 11.90 -0.21
N VAL A 137 -7.61 12.42 -0.59
CA VAL A 137 -7.76 13.49 -1.58
C VAL A 137 -8.31 14.77 -0.91
N PRO A 138 -7.44 15.57 -0.25
CA PRO A 138 -7.85 16.80 0.44
C PRO A 138 -8.23 17.94 -0.48
N HIS A 139 -7.85 17.87 -1.76
CA HIS A 139 -8.12 18.88 -2.78
C HIS A 139 -8.29 18.23 -4.15
N ASN A 140 -9.05 18.87 -5.06
CA ASN A 140 -9.24 18.33 -6.41
C ASN A 140 -7.93 18.13 -7.18
N SER A 141 -6.91 18.91 -6.87
CA SER A 141 -5.60 18.86 -7.54
C SER A 141 -4.55 17.97 -6.85
N TYR A 142 -4.87 17.43 -5.68
CA TYR A 142 -3.89 16.68 -4.88
C TYR A 142 -4.49 15.41 -4.29
N MET A 143 -3.78 14.30 -4.45
CA MET A 143 -3.94 13.07 -3.69
C MET A 143 -2.68 12.86 -2.87
N VAL A 144 -2.78 12.81 -1.54
CA VAL A 144 -1.62 12.83 -0.63
C VAL A 144 -1.47 11.55 0.15
N ASN A 145 -0.24 11.17 0.40
CA ASN A 145 0.12 10.09 1.30
C ASN A 145 0.12 10.63 2.74
N LEU A 146 -0.78 10.15 3.58
CA LEU A 146 -0.97 10.60 4.96
C LEU A 146 0.28 10.41 5.83
N ARG A 147 1.16 9.50 5.44
CA ARG A 147 2.45 9.27 6.11
C ARG A 147 3.34 10.51 6.13
N TYR A 148 3.25 11.35 5.10
CA TYR A 148 4.06 12.55 4.93
C TYR A 148 3.38 13.82 5.45
N VAL A 149 2.14 13.74 5.94
CA VAL A 149 1.47 14.86 6.59
C VAL A 149 2.11 15.12 7.94
N SER A 150 2.83 16.24 8.06
CA SER A 150 3.62 16.57 9.26
C SER A 150 2.91 17.57 10.17
N ASN A 151 2.07 18.44 9.62
CA ASN A 151 1.33 19.43 10.41
C ASN A 151 -0.02 19.71 9.77
N PHE A 152 -1.03 19.78 10.61
CA PHE A 152 -2.39 20.13 10.23
C PHE A 152 -3.01 21.05 11.28
N ASN A 153 -3.54 22.19 10.82
CA ASN A 153 -4.33 23.09 11.66
C ASN A 153 -5.80 23.06 11.19
N PRO A 154 -6.73 22.59 12.03
CA PRO A 154 -8.15 22.52 11.66
C PRO A 154 -8.79 23.86 11.27
N LYS A 155 -8.22 24.97 11.71
CA LYS A 155 -8.72 26.32 11.44
C LYS A 155 -8.26 26.88 10.08
N THR A 156 -7.22 26.30 9.49
CA THR A 156 -6.68 26.74 8.21
C THR A 156 -7.19 25.87 7.05
N GLU A 157 -7.17 26.41 5.85
CA GLU A 157 -7.46 25.68 4.61
C GLU A 157 -6.19 25.07 4.00
N PHE A 158 -5.16 24.86 4.83
CA PHE A 158 -3.85 24.35 4.42
C PHE A 158 -3.36 23.25 5.36
N PHE A 159 -2.53 22.36 4.83
CA PHE A 159 -1.79 21.35 5.58
C PHE A 159 -0.37 21.26 5.04
N ILE A 160 0.54 20.72 5.86
CA ILE A 160 1.96 20.58 5.48
C ILE A 160 2.25 19.12 5.17
N VAL A 161 2.79 18.86 4.00
CA VAL A 161 3.22 17.54 3.55
C VAL A 161 4.66 17.62 3.02
N ASP A 162 5.57 16.82 3.58
CA ASP A 162 7.01 16.84 3.28
C ASP A 162 7.60 18.27 3.21
N GLY A 163 7.25 19.10 4.20
CA GLY A 163 7.70 20.50 4.28
C GLY A 163 7.01 21.48 3.33
N LYS A 164 6.10 21.03 2.45
CA LYS A 164 5.34 21.89 1.53
C LYS A 164 3.96 22.17 2.07
N GLN A 165 3.51 23.40 1.95
CA GLN A 165 2.15 23.79 2.27
C GLN A 165 1.25 23.57 1.05
N LEU A 166 0.20 22.73 1.22
CA LEU A 166 -0.77 22.43 0.19
C LEU A 166 -2.18 22.90 0.61
N PRO A 167 -3.00 23.37 -0.33
CA PRO A 167 -4.37 23.80 -0.04
C PRO A 167 -5.30 22.61 0.18
N MET A 168 -6.37 22.85 0.94
CA MET A 168 -7.43 21.91 1.21
C MET A 168 -8.78 22.49 0.77
N SER A 169 -9.59 21.72 0.05
CA SER A 169 -10.94 22.14 -0.34
C SER A 169 -11.90 22.04 0.85
N ARG A 170 -12.75 23.04 1.04
CA ARG A 170 -13.78 23.05 2.12
C ARG A 170 -14.62 21.77 2.11
N GLY A 171 -15.12 21.36 0.94
CA GLY A 171 -15.96 20.17 0.80
C GLY A 171 -15.26 18.83 1.01
N LYS A 172 -13.90 18.79 1.01
CA LYS A 172 -13.11 17.57 1.24
C LYS A 172 -12.47 17.53 2.62
N LYS A 173 -12.58 18.59 3.39
CA LYS A 173 -11.92 18.75 4.70
C LYS A 173 -12.33 17.67 5.69
N GLU A 174 -13.62 17.41 5.82
CA GLU A 174 -14.12 16.42 6.78
C GLU A 174 -13.67 15.00 6.44
N ALA A 175 -13.76 14.60 5.17
CA ALA A 175 -13.28 13.31 4.71
C ALA A 175 -11.77 13.14 4.96
N PHE A 176 -10.98 14.15 4.62
CA PHE A 176 -9.52 14.15 4.87
C PHE A 176 -9.18 14.01 6.36
N LEU A 177 -9.90 14.73 7.23
CA LEU A 177 -9.70 14.64 8.68
C LEU A 177 -10.03 13.26 9.24
N ASN A 178 -11.10 12.65 8.75
CA ASN A 178 -11.48 11.30 9.12
C ASN A 178 -10.41 10.29 8.69
N ASP A 179 -9.87 10.41 7.48
CA ASP A 179 -8.82 9.54 6.99
C ASP A 179 -7.52 9.73 7.79
N LEU A 180 -7.13 10.97 8.07
CA LEU A 180 -5.95 11.28 8.88
C LEU A 180 -6.11 10.74 10.31
N ALA A 181 -7.29 10.87 10.92
CA ALA A 181 -7.56 10.31 12.25
C ALA A 181 -7.48 8.77 12.26
N LYS A 182 -8.01 8.09 11.23
CA LYS A 182 -7.88 6.63 11.05
C LYS A 182 -6.40 6.23 10.94
N TYR A 183 -5.63 6.94 10.09
CA TYR A 183 -4.20 6.70 9.92
C TYR A 183 -3.42 6.86 11.23
N ILE A 184 -3.66 7.94 11.97
CA ILE A 184 -3.00 8.19 13.26
C ILE A 184 -3.34 7.08 14.26
N ARG A 185 -4.62 6.69 14.40
CA ARG A 185 -5.04 5.60 15.29
C ARG A 185 -4.37 4.27 14.94
N LYS A 186 -4.26 3.95 13.65
CA LYS A 186 -3.55 2.75 13.16
C LYS A 186 -2.08 2.79 13.58
N LYS A 187 -1.39 3.90 13.34
CA LYS A 187 0.02 4.11 13.67
C LYS A 187 0.30 3.98 15.18
N TYR A 188 -0.60 4.48 16.03
CA TYR A 188 -0.46 4.32 17.48
C TYR A 188 -0.68 2.88 17.95
N LYS A 189 -1.66 2.16 17.38
CA LYS A 189 -1.88 0.74 17.72
C LYS A 189 -0.68 -0.15 17.34
N GLU A 190 0.05 0.19 16.28
CA GLU A 190 1.26 -0.55 15.87
C GLU A 190 2.47 -0.28 16.78
N LYS A 191 2.52 0.88 17.46
CA LYS A 191 3.62 1.24 18.38
C LYS A 191 3.54 0.55 19.74
N PHE A 192 2.37 0.07 20.15
CA PHE A 192 2.12 -0.53 21.46
C PHE A 192 1.84 -2.05 21.40
N LYS A 193 2.12 -2.68 20.27
CA LYS A 193 2.23 -4.15 20.10
C LYS A 193 3.70 -4.55 19.98
#